data_d9d13a47254466afd782fe17a335c310
#
_entry.id   d9d13a47254466afd782fe17a335c310
#
_cell.length_a   1.000
_cell.length_b   1.000
_cell.length_c   1.000
_cell.angle_alpha   90.00
_cell.angle_beta   90.00
_cell.angle_gamma   90.00
#
_symmetry.space_group_name_H-M   'P 1'
#
loop_
_entity.id
_entity.type
_entity.pdbx_description
1 polymer ?
#
loop_
_entity_poly.entity_id
_entity_poly.type
_entity_poly.pdbx_seq_one_letter_code
_entity_poly.pdbx_strand_id
1 'polypeptide(L)'
;DTAYTITFKAKSSIERTIIAGIGLNSGDYANSAEPVSLTTEWQTFTLSQTSTGFGDDNSRVLFDMGGDQGGQVWIDDVSVSSNSVDPVDPVDPETGNVGTGDNNILDAGEVINFNSTTPGIYTLEDFGNNVSTLIADPTDATNTVVSVIKGNETWAGTTITSATVIYPLTATNTVMTVRVWSPEAGITVRLKLEESADATHTVETDAVTTKAQEWETLTFDFSNEATNDGNPTNPLNTDYVFDKLSIFFNFGSVGSSETYYF
;
A
#
# COMPACT_ATOMS: atom_id res chain seq x y z
N ASP A 1 -23.26 11.96 -0.19
CA ASP A 1 -22.86 11.97 1.22
C ASP A 1 -21.97 10.76 1.48
N THR A 2 -20.67 10.97 1.47
CA THR A 2 -19.68 9.91 1.70
C THR A 2 -19.08 10.06 3.09
N ALA A 3 -19.04 8.96 3.85
CA ALA A 3 -18.37 8.92 5.15
C ALA A 3 -16.88 8.65 4.95
N TYR A 4 -16.05 9.37 5.69
CA TYR A 4 -14.58 9.23 5.65
C TYR A 4 -14.05 8.98 7.06
N THR A 5 -13.03 8.15 7.13
CA THR A 5 -12.18 8.02 8.32
C THR A 5 -10.85 8.69 8.04
N ILE A 6 -10.44 9.63 8.90
CA ILE A 6 -9.17 10.33 8.82
C ILE A 6 -8.33 9.88 10.02
N THR A 7 -7.16 9.34 9.76
CA THR A 7 -6.22 8.98 10.83
C THR A 7 -4.92 9.78 10.66
N PHE A 8 -4.39 10.30 11.75
CA PHE A 8 -3.13 11.02 11.73
C PHE A 8 -2.46 11.00 13.11
N LYS A 9 -1.15 11.21 13.13
CA LYS A 9 -0.41 11.51 14.36
C LYS A 9 -0.18 12.99 14.48
N ALA A 10 -0.30 13.53 15.68
CA ALA A 10 0.01 14.92 15.92
C ALA A 10 0.51 15.18 17.34
N LYS A 11 1.28 16.27 17.50
CA LYS A 11 1.66 16.89 18.77
C LYS A 11 1.82 18.39 18.59
N SER A 12 1.97 19.11 19.69
CA SER A 12 2.25 20.54 19.68
C SER A 12 3.30 20.90 20.74
N SER A 13 3.97 22.03 20.58
CA SER A 13 4.92 22.54 21.59
C SER A 13 4.25 23.01 22.88
N ILE A 14 2.95 23.23 22.87
CA ILE A 14 2.10 23.59 24.02
C ILE A 14 0.75 22.86 23.86
N GLU A 15 0.02 22.65 24.94
CA GLU A 15 -1.36 22.18 24.84
C GLU A 15 -2.21 23.16 24.03
N ARG A 16 -2.88 22.68 22.98
CA ARG A 16 -3.74 23.50 22.13
C ARG A 16 -4.77 22.66 21.39
N THR A 17 -5.76 23.33 20.84
CA THR A 17 -6.76 22.72 19.94
C THR A 17 -6.49 23.16 18.51
N ILE A 18 -6.63 22.23 17.58
CA ILE A 18 -6.74 22.49 16.14
C ILE A 18 -8.11 22.00 15.65
N ILE A 19 -8.51 22.42 14.45
CA ILE A 19 -9.68 21.84 13.77
C ILE A 19 -9.17 20.93 12.67
N ALA A 20 -9.64 19.68 12.64
CA ALA A 20 -9.25 18.71 11.62
C ALA A 20 -10.48 18.03 10.98
N GLY A 21 -10.39 17.75 9.71
CA GLY A 21 -11.48 17.13 8.95
C GLY A 21 -11.27 17.16 7.43
N ILE A 22 -12.37 17.23 6.70
CA ILE A 22 -12.41 17.32 5.23
C ILE A 22 -13.19 18.57 4.81
N GLY A 23 -12.91 19.10 3.63
CA GLY A 23 -13.64 20.25 3.10
C GLY A 23 -13.18 20.66 1.70
N LEU A 24 -13.87 21.62 1.13
CA LEU A 24 -13.49 22.23 -0.16
C LEU A 24 -12.39 23.27 0.03
N ASN A 25 -11.48 23.38 -0.93
CA ASN A 25 -10.42 24.38 -0.95
C ASN A 25 -10.84 25.67 -1.66
N SER A 26 -12.04 25.71 -2.26
CA SER A 26 -12.59 26.84 -3.02
C SER A 26 -14.13 26.85 -2.98
N GLY A 27 -14.73 27.87 -3.52
CA GLY A 27 -16.19 28.03 -3.56
C GLY A 27 -16.76 28.50 -2.23
N ASP A 28 -17.71 27.78 -1.70
CA ASP A 28 -18.36 28.07 -0.41
C ASP A 28 -17.57 27.55 0.80
N TYR A 29 -16.47 26.86 0.57
CA TYR A 29 -15.62 26.25 1.61
C TYR A 29 -16.37 25.28 2.54
N ALA A 30 -17.39 24.59 2.01
CA ALA A 30 -18.11 23.58 2.75
C ALA A 30 -17.13 22.56 3.38
N ASN A 31 -17.40 22.16 4.61
CA ASN A 31 -16.52 21.26 5.34
C ASN A 31 -17.27 20.43 6.38
N SER A 32 -16.63 19.32 6.77
CA SER A 32 -16.96 18.51 7.94
C SER A 32 -15.67 18.34 8.73
N ALA A 33 -15.61 18.97 9.90
CA ALA A 33 -14.41 19.03 10.71
C ALA A 33 -14.75 19.21 12.21
N GLU A 34 -13.86 18.76 13.07
CA GLU A 34 -14.05 18.81 14.52
C GLU A 34 -12.79 19.25 15.26
N PRO A 35 -12.93 19.77 16.51
CA PRO A 35 -11.80 20.15 17.32
C PRO A 35 -11.01 18.94 17.83
N VAL A 36 -9.70 19.00 17.71
CA VAL A 36 -8.74 18.00 18.18
C VAL A 36 -7.79 18.65 19.19
N SER A 37 -7.73 18.12 20.40
CA SER A 37 -6.84 18.62 21.44
C SER A 37 -5.48 17.96 21.36
N LEU A 38 -4.43 18.76 21.15
CA LEU A 38 -3.04 18.31 21.07
C LEU A 38 -2.33 18.52 22.39
N THR A 39 -1.45 17.57 22.74
CA THR A 39 -0.50 17.67 23.84
C THR A 39 0.93 17.82 23.30
N THR A 40 1.90 17.86 24.20
CA THR A 40 3.33 17.88 23.85
C THR A 40 3.87 16.52 23.39
N GLU A 41 3.10 15.46 23.61
CA GLU A 41 3.45 14.09 23.19
C GLU A 41 2.74 13.70 21.91
N TRP A 42 3.37 12.83 21.11
CA TRP A 42 2.74 12.27 19.93
C TRP A 42 1.51 11.43 20.30
N GLN A 43 0.40 11.72 19.66
CA GLN A 43 -0.86 10.98 19.79
C GLN A 43 -1.41 10.64 18.42
N THR A 44 -2.07 9.49 18.33
CA THR A 44 -2.82 9.09 17.12
C THR A 44 -4.27 9.52 17.29
N PHE A 45 -4.80 10.17 16.27
CA PHE A 45 -6.19 10.62 16.19
C PHE A 45 -6.90 9.87 15.06
N THR A 46 -8.15 9.51 15.29
CA THR A 46 -9.04 8.94 14.28
C THR A 46 -10.33 9.71 14.31
N LEU A 47 -10.68 10.36 13.20
CA LEU A 47 -11.89 11.16 13.03
C LEU A 47 -12.81 10.48 12.02
N SER A 48 -14.12 10.57 12.26
CA SER A 48 -15.14 10.14 11.31
C SER A 48 -15.88 11.36 10.79
N GLN A 49 -15.75 11.65 9.50
CA GLN A 49 -16.33 12.83 8.88
C GLN A 49 -17.23 12.42 7.72
N THR A 50 -18.26 13.20 7.42
CA THR A 50 -19.15 12.94 6.28
C THR A 50 -19.17 14.15 5.35
N SER A 51 -18.91 13.93 4.06
CA SER A 51 -19.04 14.98 3.06
C SER A 51 -20.53 15.14 2.68
N THR A 52 -21.21 16.06 3.33
CA THR A 52 -22.60 16.35 3.01
C THR A 52 -22.67 17.50 2.01
N GLY A 53 -23.08 17.19 0.78
CA GLY A 53 -23.24 18.18 -0.28
C GLY A 53 -21.94 18.68 -0.91
N PHE A 54 -20.80 18.05 -0.63
CA PHE A 54 -19.53 18.31 -1.28
C PHE A 54 -18.75 17.00 -1.49
N GLY A 55 -17.71 17.03 -2.30
CA GLY A 55 -16.87 15.89 -2.65
C GLY A 55 -16.59 15.90 -4.15
N ASP A 56 -15.72 16.77 -4.58
CA ASP A 56 -15.25 16.92 -5.96
C ASP A 56 -13.71 17.06 -5.99
N ASP A 57 -13.17 17.37 -7.16
CA ASP A 57 -11.71 17.56 -7.36
C ASP A 57 -11.11 18.69 -6.50
N ASN A 58 -11.93 19.51 -5.83
CA ASN A 58 -11.49 20.56 -4.92
C ASN A 58 -11.49 20.10 -3.45
N SER A 59 -11.78 18.85 -3.18
CA SER A 59 -11.79 18.31 -1.83
C SER A 59 -10.38 18.21 -1.25
N ARG A 60 -10.25 18.40 0.05
CA ARG A 60 -8.98 18.35 0.80
C ARG A 60 -9.16 17.81 2.20
N VAL A 61 -8.07 17.32 2.78
CA VAL A 61 -7.94 17.20 4.23
C VAL A 61 -7.68 18.60 4.80
N LEU A 62 -8.35 18.91 5.89
CA LEU A 62 -8.28 20.21 6.56
C LEU A 62 -7.61 20.07 7.91
N PHE A 63 -6.57 20.88 8.14
CA PHE A 63 -6.00 21.16 9.45
C PHE A 63 -5.98 22.67 9.65
N ASP A 64 -6.93 23.18 10.41
CA ASP A 64 -6.97 24.61 10.76
C ASP A 64 -6.30 24.84 12.12
N MET A 65 -5.23 25.58 12.09
CA MET A 65 -4.40 25.89 13.25
C MET A 65 -4.56 27.35 13.70
N GLY A 66 -5.58 28.04 13.18
CA GLY A 66 -5.90 29.42 13.50
C GLY A 66 -6.30 29.62 14.97
N GLY A 67 -6.59 30.87 15.33
CA GLY A 67 -6.98 31.30 16.66
C GLY A 67 -5.82 31.91 17.46
N ASP A 68 -6.10 32.23 18.73
CA ASP A 68 -5.18 32.98 19.61
C ASP A 68 -4.07 32.13 20.25
N GLN A 69 -4.02 30.83 19.93
CA GLN A 69 -3.06 29.91 20.50
C GLN A 69 -1.78 29.86 19.65
N GLY A 70 -0.65 30.22 20.25
CA GLY A 70 0.66 30.06 19.62
C GLY A 70 1.15 28.64 19.63
N GLY A 71 2.46 28.47 19.41
CA GLY A 71 3.14 27.18 19.44
C GLY A 71 3.28 26.56 18.06
N GLN A 72 4.16 25.56 17.97
CA GLN A 72 4.40 24.75 16.77
C GLN A 72 3.53 23.51 16.83
N VAL A 73 3.01 23.09 15.70
CA VAL A 73 2.26 21.85 15.53
C VAL A 73 3.03 20.95 14.56
N TRP A 74 3.11 19.69 14.90
CA TRP A 74 3.67 18.64 14.04
C TRP A 74 2.57 17.63 13.73
N ILE A 75 2.41 17.29 12.45
CA ILE A 75 1.45 16.31 11.94
C ILE A 75 2.23 15.31 11.11
N ASP A 76 1.91 14.03 11.26
CA ASP A 76 2.55 12.91 10.59
C ASP A 76 1.54 11.77 10.34
N ASP A 77 1.88 10.81 9.47
CA ASP A 77 1.10 9.61 9.18
C ASP A 77 -0.37 9.92 8.85
N VAL A 78 -0.62 10.92 7.99
CA VAL A 78 -1.99 11.28 7.59
C VAL A 78 -2.53 10.27 6.59
N SER A 79 -3.66 9.66 6.89
CA SER A 79 -4.40 8.79 5.97
C SER A 79 -5.89 9.15 5.96
N VAL A 80 -6.52 8.95 4.82
CA VAL A 80 -7.97 9.14 4.63
C VAL A 80 -8.52 7.93 3.90
N SER A 81 -9.59 7.34 4.42
CA SER A 81 -10.34 6.30 3.75
C SER A 81 -11.83 6.66 3.70
N SER A 82 -12.50 6.36 2.59
CA SER A 82 -13.94 6.54 2.48
C SER A 82 -14.68 5.30 2.98
N ASN A 83 -15.71 5.51 3.80
CA ASN A 83 -16.66 4.45 4.19
C ASN A 83 -17.90 4.54 3.27
N SER A 84 -17.72 4.56 1.95
CA SER A 84 -18.85 4.54 1.03
C SER A 84 -19.48 3.14 1.03
N VAL A 85 -20.64 3.01 1.63
CA VAL A 85 -21.53 1.88 1.35
C VAL A 85 -22.32 2.26 0.11
N ASP A 86 -21.93 1.76 -1.06
CA ASP A 86 -22.76 1.85 -2.26
C ASP A 86 -24.06 1.05 -2.03
N PRO A 87 -25.27 1.64 -2.21
CA PRO A 87 -26.50 0.88 -2.07
C PRO A 87 -26.73 0.08 -3.35
N VAL A 88 -26.35 -1.13 -3.37
CA VAL A 88 -26.77 -2.28 -4.17
C VAL A 88 -25.62 -3.16 -4.67
N ASP A 89 -24.99 -3.85 -3.79
CA ASP A 89 -24.57 -5.20 -4.08
C ASP A 89 -24.79 -6.05 -2.81
N PRO A 90 -25.43 -7.21 -2.87
CA PRO A 90 -25.76 -7.95 -1.66
C PRO A 90 -24.49 -8.54 -1.06
N VAL A 91 -24.02 -7.85 -0.01
CA VAL A 91 -23.22 -8.38 1.09
C VAL A 91 -21.90 -9.03 0.69
N ASP A 92 -20.83 -8.23 0.63
CA ASP A 92 -19.51 -8.72 1.04
C ASP A 92 -19.34 -8.46 2.55
N PRO A 93 -19.31 -9.48 3.40
CA PRO A 93 -19.22 -9.30 4.86
C PRO A 93 -17.81 -9.16 5.42
N GLU A 94 -16.78 -8.87 4.62
CA GLU A 94 -15.41 -8.93 5.13
C GLU A 94 -14.51 -7.83 4.58
N THR A 95 -14.31 -6.81 5.37
CA THR A 95 -13.33 -5.76 5.15
C THR A 95 -11.90 -6.22 5.50
N GLY A 96 -11.33 -7.05 4.69
CA GLY A 96 -9.87 -7.03 4.51
C GLY A 96 -9.60 -5.98 3.44
N ASN A 97 -8.78 -5.00 3.73
CA ASN A 97 -8.56 -3.79 2.92
C ASN A 97 -8.08 -4.11 1.49
N VAL A 98 -9.01 -4.54 0.66
CA VAL A 98 -8.85 -4.58 -0.80
C VAL A 98 -9.48 -3.31 -1.29
N GLY A 99 -8.80 -2.57 -2.16
CA GLY A 99 -9.23 -1.29 -2.68
C GLY A 99 -10.74 -1.22 -2.94
N THR A 100 -11.41 -0.30 -2.27
CA THR A 100 -12.85 -0.07 -2.40
C THR A 100 -13.18 0.94 -3.50
N GLY A 101 -12.25 1.15 -4.42
CA GLY A 101 -12.53 1.93 -5.63
C GLY A 101 -13.43 1.15 -6.58
N ASP A 102 -14.37 1.82 -7.20
CA ASP A 102 -15.40 1.31 -8.12
C ASP A 102 -14.86 0.52 -9.35
N ASN A 103 -13.57 0.26 -9.46
CA ASN A 103 -12.94 -0.37 -10.61
C ASN A 103 -11.84 -1.39 -10.28
N ASN A 104 -11.80 -1.96 -9.09
CA ASN A 104 -10.75 -2.91 -8.69
C ASN A 104 -9.32 -2.32 -8.80
N ILE A 105 -9.18 -1.01 -8.68
CA ILE A 105 -7.90 -0.32 -8.69
C ILE A 105 -7.49 -0.10 -7.24
N LEU A 106 -6.26 -0.48 -6.89
CA LEU A 106 -5.67 -0.05 -5.63
C LEU A 106 -5.49 1.45 -5.67
N ASP A 107 -6.14 2.18 -4.78
CA ASP A 107 -5.91 3.61 -4.64
C ASP A 107 -4.52 3.88 -4.04
N ALA A 108 -3.98 5.06 -4.31
CA ALA A 108 -2.68 5.44 -3.77
C ALA A 108 -2.70 5.41 -2.24
N GLY A 109 -1.86 4.55 -1.65
CA GLY A 109 -1.78 4.33 -0.20
C GLY A 109 -2.56 3.14 0.33
N GLU A 110 -3.27 2.38 -0.49
CA GLU A 110 -3.86 1.11 -0.09
C GLU A 110 -2.82 0.02 0.08
N VAL A 111 -3.07 -0.88 1.02
CA VAL A 111 -2.14 -1.93 1.43
C VAL A 111 -2.74 -3.30 1.16
N ILE A 112 -2.04 -4.15 0.43
CA ILE A 112 -2.29 -5.59 0.42
C ILE A 112 -1.66 -6.16 1.71
N ASN A 113 -2.50 -6.67 2.63
CA ASN A 113 -2.05 -7.13 3.96
C ASN A 113 -2.48 -8.54 4.15
N PHE A 114 -2.71 -9.44 3.57
CA PHE A 114 -3.06 -10.86 3.76
C PHE A 114 -3.84 -11.21 5.05
N ASN A 115 -4.36 -10.20 5.76
CA ASN A 115 -5.13 -10.42 7.02
C ASN A 115 -6.62 -10.70 6.75
N SER A 116 -7.05 -10.75 5.51
CA SER A 116 -8.44 -11.06 5.17
C SER A 116 -8.82 -12.46 5.63
N THR A 117 -9.97 -12.55 6.27
CA THR A 117 -10.58 -13.84 6.64
C THR A 117 -11.37 -14.47 5.49
N THR A 118 -11.55 -13.74 4.38
CA THR A 118 -12.23 -14.25 3.18
C THR A 118 -11.32 -15.19 2.39
N PRO A 119 -11.63 -16.49 2.29
CA PRO A 119 -10.83 -17.42 1.49
C PRO A 119 -10.82 -17.01 0.01
N GLY A 120 -9.62 -17.02 -0.59
CA GLY A 120 -9.45 -16.85 -2.04
C GLY A 120 -9.41 -15.40 -2.53
N ILE A 121 -9.36 -14.40 -1.61
CA ILE A 121 -9.22 -13.00 -2.01
C ILE A 121 -7.87 -12.76 -2.70
N TYR A 122 -6.82 -13.43 -2.24
CA TYR A 122 -5.53 -13.53 -2.91
C TYR A 122 -5.17 -14.98 -3.16
N THR A 123 -4.69 -15.28 -4.34
CA THR A 123 -4.06 -16.56 -4.66
C THR A 123 -2.57 -16.38 -4.85
N LEU A 124 -1.80 -17.33 -4.34
CA LEU A 124 -0.36 -17.40 -4.52
C LEU A 124 -0.07 -18.48 -5.56
N GLU A 125 0.56 -18.07 -6.65
CA GLU A 125 0.96 -18.98 -7.74
C GLU A 125 2.49 -19.03 -7.79
N ASP A 126 3.04 -20.13 -7.32
CA ASP A 126 4.48 -20.36 -7.31
C ASP A 126 5.01 -20.86 -8.64
N PHE A 127 6.19 -20.41 -8.99
CA PHE A 127 6.92 -20.90 -10.15
C PHE A 127 8.42 -21.02 -9.87
N GLY A 128 9.16 -21.78 -10.66
CA GLY A 128 10.58 -22.03 -10.43
C GLY A 128 10.86 -22.83 -9.15
N ASN A 129 9.91 -23.64 -8.72
CA ASN A 129 9.94 -24.42 -7.47
C ASN A 129 9.99 -23.58 -6.19
N ASN A 130 9.51 -22.34 -6.21
CA ASN A 130 9.17 -21.61 -4.98
C ASN A 130 8.07 -22.37 -4.23
N VAL A 131 8.01 -22.17 -2.92
CA VAL A 131 6.90 -22.62 -2.09
C VAL A 131 6.45 -21.47 -1.21
N SER A 132 5.25 -20.97 -1.45
CA SER A 132 4.65 -19.85 -0.71
C SER A 132 3.48 -20.32 0.14
N THR A 133 3.38 -19.79 1.34
CA THR A 133 2.33 -20.14 2.31
C THR A 133 1.97 -18.92 3.17
N LEU A 134 0.68 -18.70 3.39
CA LEU A 134 0.21 -17.72 4.39
C LEU A 134 0.46 -18.28 5.80
N ILE A 135 1.15 -17.49 6.61
CA ILE A 135 1.45 -17.84 8.01
C ILE A 135 1.26 -16.60 8.90
N ALA A 136 1.17 -16.83 10.22
CA ALA A 136 1.31 -15.74 11.16
C ALA A 136 2.72 -15.14 11.07
N ASP A 137 2.83 -13.81 11.12
CA ASP A 137 4.13 -13.11 11.14
C ASP A 137 4.96 -13.62 12.33
N PRO A 138 6.18 -14.09 12.13
CA PRO A 138 7.04 -14.61 13.21
C PRO A 138 7.32 -13.60 14.32
N THR A 139 7.14 -12.30 14.05
CA THR A 139 7.38 -11.21 15.00
C THR A 139 6.10 -10.59 15.57
N ASP A 140 4.95 -10.87 14.94
CA ASP A 140 3.62 -10.39 15.37
C ASP A 140 2.54 -11.40 14.98
N ALA A 141 2.15 -12.25 15.91
CA ALA A 141 1.17 -13.31 15.67
C ALA A 141 -0.24 -12.82 15.31
N THR A 142 -0.51 -11.52 15.40
CA THR A 142 -1.78 -10.92 14.99
C THR A 142 -1.80 -10.49 13.52
N ASN A 143 -0.64 -10.50 12.87
CA ASN A 143 -0.47 -10.20 11.45
C ASN A 143 -0.26 -11.47 10.63
N THR A 144 -0.77 -11.50 9.40
CA THR A 144 -0.55 -12.60 8.44
C THR A 144 0.41 -12.12 7.36
N VAL A 145 1.36 -12.97 7.00
CA VAL A 145 2.37 -12.70 5.99
C VAL A 145 2.50 -13.90 5.04
N VAL A 146 3.09 -13.68 3.89
CA VAL A 146 3.51 -14.77 3.00
C VAL A 146 4.91 -15.22 3.38
N SER A 147 5.08 -16.49 3.70
CA SER A 147 6.37 -17.18 3.81
C SER A 147 6.73 -17.75 2.44
N VAL A 148 7.91 -17.46 1.94
CA VAL A 148 8.43 -17.96 0.66
C VAL A 148 9.70 -18.75 0.90
N ILE A 149 9.71 -20.03 0.49
CA ILE A 149 10.93 -20.82 0.39
C ILE A 149 11.43 -20.69 -1.04
N LYS A 150 12.62 -20.09 -1.22
CA LYS A 150 13.21 -19.86 -2.54
C LYS A 150 13.50 -21.17 -3.24
N GLY A 151 12.96 -21.30 -4.46
CA GLY A 151 13.18 -22.44 -5.34
C GLY A 151 14.59 -22.46 -5.97
N ASN A 152 14.86 -23.52 -6.71
CA ASN A 152 16.19 -23.78 -7.29
C ASN A 152 16.39 -23.15 -8.69
N GLU A 153 15.46 -22.30 -9.14
CA GLU A 153 15.64 -21.53 -10.37
C GLU A 153 16.04 -20.09 -10.04
N THR A 154 16.90 -19.52 -10.87
CA THR A 154 17.36 -18.13 -10.69
C THR A 154 16.22 -17.11 -10.76
N TRP A 155 15.17 -17.46 -11.50
CA TRP A 155 13.95 -16.69 -11.73
C TRP A 155 12.75 -17.21 -10.92
N ALA A 156 12.97 -18.07 -9.91
CA ALA A 156 11.90 -18.54 -9.05
C ALA A 156 11.21 -17.39 -8.33
N GLY A 157 9.89 -17.38 -8.33
CA GLY A 157 9.09 -16.30 -7.77
C GLY A 157 7.69 -16.77 -7.40
N THR A 158 6.91 -15.83 -6.92
CA THR A 158 5.51 -16.01 -6.51
C THR A 158 4.68 -14.91 -7.10
N THR A 159 3.64 -15.27 -7.84
CA THR A 159 2.62 -14.34 -8.31
C THR A 159 1.52 -14.22 -7.29
N ILE A 160 1.12 -12.99 -7.01
CA ILE A 160 -0.02 -12.65 -6.19
C ILE A 160 -1.12 -12.23 -7.15
N THR A 161 -2.19 -13.01 -7.23
CA THR A 161 -3.35 -12.68 -8.05
C THR A 161 -4.56 -12.41 -7.16
N SER A 162 -5.34 -11.43 -7.56
CA SER A 162 -6.69 -11.21 -7.09
C SER A 162 -7.55 -10.94 -8.31
N ALA A 163 -8.75 -11.48 -8.36
CA ALA A 163 -9.66 -11.28 -9.48
C ALA A 163 -10.07 -9.80 -9.69
N THR A 164 -9.71 -8.95 -8.78
CA THR A 164 -10.27 -7.60 -8.64
C THR A 164 -9.24 -6.49 -8.47
N VAL A 165 -7.94 -6.77 -8.44
CA VAL A 165 -6.91 -5.76 -8.16
C VAL A 165 -6.23 -5.29 -9.44
N ILE A 166 -6.17 -3.97 -9.64
CA ILE A 166 -5.36 -3.30 -10.65
C ILE A 166 -4.31 -2.46 -9.92
N TYR A 167 -3.05 -2.57 -10.33
CA TYR A 167 -1.94 -1.84 -9.71
C TYR A 167 -1.78 -0.47 -10.37
N PRO A 168 -2.04 0.65 -9.65
CA PRO A 168 -2.22 1.96 -10.25
C PRO A 168 -0.87 2.68 -10.44
N LEU A 169 -0.09 2.28 -11.43
CA LEU A 169 1.06 3.08 -11.84
C LEU A 169 0.62 4.17 -12.83
N THR A 170 1.11 5.38 -12.60
CA THR A 170 0.87 6.54 -13.46
C THR A 170 2.19 7.23 -13.78
N ALA A 171 2.19 8.16 -14.72
CA ALA A 171 3.39 8.94 -15.05
C ALA A 171 3.96 9.76 -13.87
N THR A 172 3.14 10.03 -12.85
CA THR A 172 3.54 10.79 -11.65
C THR A 172 3.59 9.95 -10.38
N ASN A 173 3.11 8.70 -10.43
CA ASN A 173 3.18 7.74 -9.34
C ASN A 173 3.72 6.42 -9.87
N THR A 174 5.03 6.24 -9.82
CA THR A 174 5.76 5.09 -10.35
C THR A 174 6.25 4.14 -9.26
N VAL A 175 5.90 4.41 -8.00
CA VAL A 175 6.51 3.78 -6.83
C VAL A 175 5.52 2.86 -6.12
N MET A 176 5.98 1.67 -5.78
CA MET A 176 5.34 0.76 -4.83
C MET A 176 6.29 0.44 -3.68
N THR A 177 5.75 0.06 -2.55
CA THR A 177 6.55 -0.40 -1.40
C THR A 177 6.12 -1.80 -0.98
N VAL A 178 7.09 -2.59 -0.52
CA VAL A 178 6.82 -3.90 0.08
C VAL A 178 7.59 -4.02 1.38
N ARG A 179 6.91 -4.41 2.45
CA ARG A 179 7.55 -4.79 3.70
C ARG A 179 8.07 -6.21 3.54
N VAL A 180 9.37 -6.40 3.71
CA VAL A 180 10.04 -7.69 3.54
C VAL A 180 10.88 -8.06 4.74
N TRP A 181 11.09 -9.35 4.94
CA TRP A 181 12.08 -9.91 5.83
C TRP A 181 12.97 -10.88 5.05
N SER A 182 14.26 -10.72 5.19
CA SER A 182 15.28 -11.55 4.52
C SER A 182 16.24 -12.15 5.55
N PRO A 183 16.70 -13.40 5.38
CA PRO A 183 17.73 -13.98 6.24
C PRO A 183 19.07 -13.27 6.13
N GLU A 184 19.33 -12.56 5.00
CA GLU A 184 20.57 -11.89 4.69
C GLU A 184 20.31 -10.49 4.11
N ALA A 185 21.24 -9.56 4.34
CA ALA A 185 21.28 -8.29 3.64
C ALA A 185 21.96 -8.43 2.27
N GLY A 186 21.71 -7.47 1.36
CA GLY A 186 22.29 -7.48 0.02
C GLY A 186 21.55 -8.38 -0.96
N ILE A 187 20.37 -8.85 -0.62
CA ILE A 187 19.51 -9.70 -1.46
C ILE A 187 18.75 -8.83 -2.46
N THR A 188 18.86 -9.14 -3.74
CA THR A 188 18.03 -8.51 -4.77
C THR A 188 16.61 -9.05 -4.69
N VAL A 189 15.65 -8.16 -4.48
CA VAL A 189 14.22 -8.43 -4.60
C VAL A 189 13.72 -7.74 -5.85
N ARG A 190 13.07 -8.48 -6.73
CA ARG A 190 12.44 -7.95 -7.94
C ARG A 190 10.94 -7.95 -7.80
N LEU A 191 10.30 -6.87 -8.23
CA LEU A 191 8.86 -6.85 -8.53
C LEU A 191 8.66 -6.80 -10.04
N LYS A 192 7.65 -7.53 -10.50
CA LYS A 192 7.18 -7.53 -11.87
C LYS A 192 5.69 -7.32 -11.89
N LEU A 193 5.23 -6.35 -12.68
CA LEU A 193 3.83 -6.17 -13.00
C LEU A 193 3.56 -6.65 -14.42
N GLU A 194 2.40 -7.25 -14.61
CA GLU A 194 1.96 -7.79 -15.91
C GLU A 194 0.48 -7.49 -16.13
N GLU A 195 0.11 -7.34 -17.39
CA GLU A 195 -1.28 -7.36 -17.83
C GLU A 195 -1.66 -8.81 -18.20
N SER A 196 -2.64 -9.39 -17.50
CA SER A 196 -3.05 -10.80 -17.74
C SER A 196 -3.56 -11.04 -19.15
N ALA A 197 -4.09 -10.00 -19.80
CA ALA A 197 -4.62 -10.09 -21.17
C ALA A 197 -3.51 -10.12 -22.23
N ASP A 198 -2.32 -9.59 -21.96
CA ASP A 198 -1.18 -9.55 -22.86
C ASP A 198 0.15 -9.70 -22.11
N ALA A 199 0.73 -10.88 -22.13
CA ALA A 199 1.96 -11.20 -21.43
C ALA A 199 3.21 -10.41 -21.92
N THR A 200 3.10 -9.64 -23.00
CA THR A 200 4.17 -8.72 -23.45
C THR A 200 4.11 -7.38 -22.74
N HIS A 201 2.98 -7.05 -22.10
CA HIS A 201 2.77 -5.84 -21.32
C HIS A 201 3.30 -6.08 -19.89
N THR A 202 4.56 -5.78 -19.68
CA THR A 202 5.23 -6.00 -18.38
C THR A 202 6.13 -4.83 -18.02
N VAL A 203 6.38 -4.66 -16.73
CA VAL A 203 7.43 -3.79 -16.20
C VAL A 203 8.05 -4.44 -14.97
N GLU A 204 9.37 -4.32 -14.82
CA GLU A 204 10.13 -4.91 -13.72
C GLU A 204 11.07 -3.88 -13.10
N THR A 205 11.21 -3.93 -11.77
CA THR A 205 12.19 -3.11 -11.05
C THR A 205 12.76 -3.87 -9.86
N ASP A 206 13.97 -3.51 -9.45
CA ASP A 206 14.73 -4.17 -8.39
C ASP A 206 14.91 -3.26 -7.18
N ALA A 207 14.87 -3.85 -6.00
CA ALA A 207 15.35 -3.24 -4.76
C ALA A 207 16.26 -4.23 -4.03
N VAL A 208 17.13 -3.73 -3.16
CA VAL A 208 18.12 -4.56 -2.46
C VAL A 208 17.88 -4.44 -0.95
N THR A 209 17.82 -5.59 -0.26
CA THR A 209 17.69 -5.61 1.20
C THR A 209 18.92 -4.99 1.86
N THR A 210 18.69 -4.21 2.91
CA THR A 210 19.74 -3.58 3.70
C THR A 210 19.92 -4.23 5.07
N LYS A 211 18.91 -5.00 5.50
CA LYS A 211 18.86 -5.68 6.79
C LYS A 211 18.90 -7.19 6.63
N ALA A 212 19.40 -7.86 7.65
CA ALA A 212 19.36 -9.31 7.80
C ALA A 212 18.54 -9.68 9.03
N GLN A 213 17.60 -10.61 8.88
CA GLN A 213 16.75 -11.13 9.97
C GLN A 213 15.92 -10.03 10.68
N GLU A 214 15.61 -8.98 9.97
CA GLU A 214 14.76 -7.89 10.42
C GLU A 214 13.78 -7.48 9.30
N TRP A 215 12.63 -6.98 9.68
CA TRP A 215 11.69 -6.37 8.76
C TRP A 215 12.22 -5.02 8.25
N GLU A 216 12.06 -4.78 6.96
CA GLU A 216 12.29 -3.49 6.32
C GLU A 216 11.27 -3.24 5.22
N THR A 217 11.07 -1.98 4.88
CA THR A 217 10.24 -1.59 3.74
C THR A 217 11.14 -1.26 2.56
N LEU A 218 11.03 -2.03 1.50
CA LEU A 218 11.72 -1.77 0.24
C LEU A 218 10.84 -0.86 -0.64
N THR A 219 11.49 0.03 -1.36
CA THR A 219 10.87 0.93 -2.34
C THR A 219 11.22 0.47 -3.75
N PHE A 220 10.21 0.28 -4.57
CA PHE A 220 10.31 -0.16 -5.96
C PHE A 220 9.84 0.95 -6.87
N ASP A 221 10.74 1.58 -7.59
CA ASP A 221 10.43 2.66 -8.53
C ASP A 221 10.46 2.12 -9.96
N PHE A 222 9.30 1.89 -10.53
CA PHE A 222 9.11 1.36 -11.87
C PHE A 222 9.50 2.33 -13.00
N SER A 223 9.90 3.56 -12.68
CA SER A 223 10.57 4.43 -13.65
C SER A 223 12.05 4.02 -13.89
N ASN A 224 12.58 3.12 -13.05
CA ASN A 224 13.91 2.53 -13.17
C ASN A 224 13.77 1.05 -13.48
N GLU A 225 13.91 0.70 -14.75
CA GLU A 225 13.74 -0.68 -15.22
C GLU A 225 14.84 -1.59 -14.64
N ALA A 226 14.44 -2.79 -14.26
CA ALA A 226 15.38 -3.84 -13.94
C ALA A 226 16.22 -4.25 -15.16
N THR A 227 17.31 -4.96 -14.92
CA THR A 227 18.14 -5.48 -16.01
C THR A 227 18.22 -7.00 -15.95
N ASN A 228 18.21 -7.65 -17.13
CA ASN A 228 18.51 -9.05 -17.32
C ASN A 228 19.80 -9.18 -18.13
N ASP A 229 20.85 -9.77 -17.53
CA ASP A 229 22.16 -9.91 -18.17
C ASP A 229 22.73 -8.58 -18.71
N GLY A 230 22.45 -7.47 -17.98
CA GLY A 230 22.90 -6.12 -18.35
C GLY A 230 22.02 -5.42 -19.40
N ASN A 231 20.94 -6.05 -19.86
CA ASN A 231 19.97 -5.42 -20.75
C ASN A 231 18.73 -4.96 -19.95
N PRO A 232 18.23 -3.73 -20.18
CA PRO A 232 17.03 -3.25 -19.51
C PRO A 232 15.83 -4.13 -19.87
N THR A 233 14.90 -4.29 -18.93
CA THR A 233 13.58 -4.88 -19.16
C THR A 233 12.66 -3.90 -19.90
N ASN A 234 11.38 -4.16 -19.97
CA ASN A 234 10.43 -3.23 -20.59
C ASN A 234 10.29 -1.96 -19.73
N PRO A 235 10.28 -0.75 -20.35
CA PRO A 235 9.99 0.48 -19.65
C PRO A 235 8.53 0.51 -19.19
N LEU A 236 8.27 1.30 -18.14
CA LEU A 236 6.91 1.55 -17.69
C LEU A 236 6.09 2.17 -18.81
N ASN A 237 4.99 1.53 -19.18
CA ASN A 237 3.98 2.09 -20.04
C ASN A 237 2.66 2.19 -19.26
N THR A 238 2.22 3.41 -18.98
CA THR A 238 1.03 3.69 -18.19
C THR A 238 -0.30 3.48 -18.93
N ASP A 239 -0.25 3.11 -20.21
CA ASP A 239 -1.43 2.71 -20.98
C ASP A 239 -1.79 1.23 -20.74
N TYR A 240 -0.90 0.45 -20.08
CA TYR A 240 -1.14 -0.94 -19.74
C TYR A 240 -1.95 -1.06 -18.45
N VAL A 241 -2.79 -2.09 -18.38
CA VAL A 241 -3.60 -2.39 -17.19
C VAL A 241 -2.92 -3.51 -16.41
N PHE A 242 -2.08 -3.14 -15.44
CA PHE A 242 -1.37 -4.11 -14.61
C PHE A 242 -2.30 -4.70 -13.56
N ASP A 243 -2.67 -5.96 -13.71
CA ASP A 243 -3.57 -6.73 -12.84
C ASP A 243 -2.90 -7.96 -12.21
N LYS A 244 -1.58 -8.12 -12.40
CA LYS A 244 -0.81 -9.25 -11.91
C LYS A 244 0.53 -8.78 -11.36
N LEU A 245 0.83 -9.14 -10.12
CA LEU A 245 2.08 -8.81 -9.44
C LEU A 245 2.84 -10.09 -9.12
N SER A 246 4.13 -10.13 -9.47
CA SER A 246 5.04 -11.20 -9.05
C SER A 246 6.20 -10.62 -8.24
N ILE A 247 6.59 -11.34 -7.17
CA ILE A 247 7.75 -11.04 -6.34
C ILE A 247 8.78 -12.16 -6.47
N PHE A 248 10.05 -11.76 -6.57
CA PHE A 248 11.19 -12.68 -6.69
C PHE A 248 12.22 -12.31 -5.63
N PHE A 249 12.44 -13.19 -4.68
CA PHE A 249 13.55 -13.04 -3.74
C PHE A 249 14.84 -13.61 -4.32
N ASN A 250 15.96 -12.98 -4.00
CA ASN A 250 17.31 -13.38 -4.46
C ASN A 250 17.35 -13.63 -5.98
N PHE A 251 16.79 -12.68 -6.74
CA PHE A 251 16.70 -12.79 -8.20
C PHE A 251 18.12 -12.93 -8.80
N GLY A 252 18.23 -13.79 -9.80
CA GLY A 252 19.50 -14.12 -10.44
C GLY A 252 20.33 -15.20 -9.74
N SER A 253 19.90 -15.66 -8.54
CA SER A 253 20.56 -16.72 -7.79
C SER A 253 19.64 -17.91 -7.59
N VAL A 254 20.19 -19.11 -7.53
CA VAL A 254 19.45 -20.31 -7.15
C VAL A 254 19.21 -20.31 -5.65
N GLY A 255 18.06 -20.77 -5.20
CA GLY A 255 17.77 -20.94 -3.78
C GLY A 255 18.42 -22.22 -3.23
N SER A 256 18.70 -22.19 -1.93
CA SER A 256 19.14 -23.36 -1.16
C SER A 256 18.23 -23.62 0.05
N SER A 257 16.95 -23.29 -0.08
CA SER A 257 15.89 -23.38 0.92
C SER A 257 15.84 -22.21 1.92
N GLU A 258 16.37 -21.06 1.56
CA GLU A 258 16.19 -19.83 2.33
C GLU A 258 14.71 -19.46 2.40
N THR A 259 14.31 -18.97 3.56
CA THR A 259 12.95 -18.48 3.79
C THR A 259 12.95 -16.95 3.85
N TYR A 260 12.04 -16.35 3.10
CA TYR A 260 11.75 -14.92 3.06
C TYR A 260 10.31 -14.69 3.50
N TYR A 261 9.98 -13.47 3.93
CA TYR A 261 8.60 -13.10 4.23
C TYR A 261 8.26 -11.75 3.59
N PHE A 262 6.98 -11.54 3.23
CA PHE A 262 6.44 -10.26 2.79
C PHE A 262 4.96 -10.10 3.13
#